data_39de8cde9ecc1c011efbd3a232892cba
#
_entry.id   39de8cde9ecc1c011efbd3a232892cba
#
_cell.length_a   1.000
_cell.length_b   1.000
_cell.length_c   1.000
_cell.angle_alpha   90.00
_cell.angle_beta   90.00
_cell.angle_gamma   90.00
#
_symmetry.space_group_name_H-M   'P 1'
#
loop_
_entity.id
_entity.type
_entity.pdbx_description
1 polymer ?
#
loop_
_entity_poly.entity_id
_entity_poly.type
_entity_poly.pdbx_seq_one_letter_code
_entity_poly.pdbx_strand_id
1 'polypeptide(L)'
;MKQISFAVNQIILPDSPFENFISFVQKLNIDAIEIRNDIKTNLIEENDPIKIKNICEENSINILSINALQKFNIWNKDRENELISLCKYADKANINAIVLVPLNNGSINSQTEQIQLLEQSLINIIKIINDFQVIGLVEPLGFSQ
;
A
#
# COMPACT_ATOMS: atom_id res chain seq x y z
N MET A 1 -19.28 7.88 22.61
CA MET A 1 -18.91 6.74 21.73
C MET A 1 -17.76 7.19 20.86
N LYS A 2 -16.70 6.38 20.67
CA LYS A 2 -15.70 6.65 19.63
C LYS A 2 -16.40 6.54 18.27
N GLN A 3 -16.33 7.57 17.47
CA GLN A 3 -16.84 7.52 16.09
C GLN A 3 -16.00 6.51 15.32
N ILE A 4 -16.64 5.55 14.66
CA ILE A 4 -15.96 4.60 13.80
C ILE A 4 -15.66 5.33 12.49
N SER A 5 -14.39 5.39 12.11
CA SER A 5 -13.94 5.94 10.83
C SER A 5 -13.73 4.80 9.83
N PHE A 6 -14.10 5.03 8.59
CA PHE A 6 -13.91 4.09 7.49
C PHE A 6 -12.99 4.69 6.44
N ALA A 7 -12.28 3.82 5.72
CA ALA A 7 -11.56 4.16 4.51
C ALA A 7 -12.05 3.33 3.33
N VAL A 8 -11.93 3.86 2.13
CA VAL A 8 -12.29 3.14 0.89
C VAL A 8 -11.02 2.76 0.14
N ASN A 9 -10.88 1.48 -0.17
CA ASN A 9 -9.80 0.99 -1.02
C ASN A 9 -10.14 1.26 -2.49
N GLN A 10 -9.18 1.76 -3.25
CA GLN A 10 -9.33 2.13 -4.67
C GLN A 10 -9.76 0.96 -5.57
N ILE A 11 -9.57 -0.29 -5.14
CA ILE A 11 -10.00 -1.49 -5.88
C ILE A 11 -11.49 -1.51 -6.20
N ILE A 12 -12.31 -0.72 -5.49
CA ILE A 12 -13.76 -0.65 -5.75
C ILE A 12 -14.08 -0.03 -7.12
N LEU A 13 -13.17 0.79 -7.66
CA LEU A 13 -13.29 1.42 -9.00
C LEU A 13 -11.95 1.32 -9.75
N PRO A 14 -11.47 0.10 -10.08
CA PRO A 14 -10.11 -0.14 -10.55
C PRO A 14 -9.80 0.44 -11.93
N ASP A 15 -10.80 0.67 -12.75
CA ASP A 15 -10.69 1.19 -14.12
C ASP A 15 -11.09 2.68 -14.24
N SER A 16 -11.41 3.33 -13.11
CA SER A 16 -11.86 4.72 -13.10
C SER A 16 -10.70 5.70 -12.96
N PRO A 17 -10.77 6.89 -13.61
CA PRO A 17 -9.90 8.00 -13.28
C PRO A 17 -9.94 8.34 -11.79
N PHE A 18 -8.83 8.82 -11.24
CA PHE A 18 -8.70 9.08 -9.80
C PHE A 18 -9.72 10.11 -9.29
N GLU A 19 -10.00 11.14 -10.08
CA GLU A 19 -10.98 12.18 -9.74
C GLU A 19 -12.41 11.60 -9.59
N ASN A 20 -12.75 10.57 -10.38
CA ASN A 20 -14.03 9.88 -10.25
C ASN A 20 -14.10 9.06 -8.97
N PHE A 21 -12.99 8.40 -8.59
CA PHE A 21 -12.88 7.69 -7.33
C PHE A 21 -13.03 8.65 -6.14
N ILE A 22 -12.36 9.81 -6.16
CA ILE A 22 -12.50 10.86 -5.14
C ILE A 22 -13.96 11.33 -5.03
N SER A 23 -14.60 11.62 -6.16
CA SER A 23 -16.02 12.03 -6.20
C SER A 23 -16.96 10.94 -5.63
N PHE A 24 -16.63 9.69 -5.84
CA PHE A 24 -17.38 8.55 -5.25
C PHE A 24 -17.21 8.51 -3.73
N VAL A 25 -15.99 8.65 -3.23
CA VAL A 25 -15.68 8.64 -1.78
C VAL A 25 -16.42 9.78 -1.06
N GLN A 26 -16.43 10.98 -1.65
CA GLN A 26 -17.17 12.12 -1.12
C GLN A 26 -18.67 11.86 -1.00
N LYS A 27 -19.30 11.20 -2.00
CA LYS A 27 -20.73 10.83 -1.93
C LYS A 27 -21.05 9.87 -0.79
N LEU A 28 -20.07 9.11 -0.31
CA LEU A 28 -20.21 8.23 0.85
C LEU A 28 -19.99 8.96 2.18
N ASN A 29 -19.62 10.25 2.18
CA ASN A 29 -19.18 11.01 3.36
C ASN A 29 -18.02 10.33 4.10
N ILE A 30 -17.07 9.76 3.36
CA ILE A 30 -15.85 9.15 3.87
C ILE A 30 -14.69 10.08 3.53
N ASP A 31 -13.76 10.24 4.48
CA ASP A 31 -12.63 11.18 4.41
C ASP A 31 -11.27 10.47 4.33
N ALA A 32 -11.25 9.16 4.12
CA ALA A 32 -10.03 8.38 4.06
C ALA A 32 -10.05 7.32 2.94
N ILE A 33 -8.89 7.12 2.31
CA ILE A 33 -8.71 6.16 1.22
C ILE A 33 -7.42 5.35 1.38
N GLU A 34 -7.39 4.19 0.74
CA GLU A 34 -6.19 3.44 0.41
C GLU A 34 -6.02 3.43 -1.11
N ILE A 35 -4.86 3.85 -1.60
CA ILE A 35 -4.55 3.84 -3.03
C ILE A 35 -3.82 2.55 -3.43
N ARG A 36 -3.92 2.18 -4.72
CA ARG A 36 -3.33 0.95 -5.24
C ARG A 36 -2.33 1.20 -6.37
N ASN A 37 -1.27 0.37 -6.38
CA ASN A 37 -0.25 0.34 -7.45
C ASN A 37 -0.36 -0.88 -8.37
N ASP A 38 -1.35 -1.77 -8.14
CA ASP A 38 -1.53 -3.03 -8.85
C ASP A 38 -2.86 -3.12 -9.61
N ILE A 39 -3.51 -2.00 -9.84
CA ILE A 39 -4.69 -1.87 -10.69
C ILE A 39 -4.34 -1.21 -12.02
N LYS A 40 -5.25 -1.25 -12.99
CA LYS A 40 -5.02 -0.75 -14.34
C LYS A 40 -4.66 0.74 -14.40
N THR A 41 -5.25 1.54 -13.52
CA THR A 41 -4.89 2.94 -13.33
C THR A 41 -3.83 3.06 -12.24
N ASN A 42 -2.59 2.65 -12.53
CA ASN A 42 -1.50 2.68 -11.55
C ASN A 42 -1.09 4.13 -11.26
N LEU A 43 -1.66 4.67 -10.18
CA LEU A 43 -1.42 6.06 -9.78
C LEU A 43 0.06 6.36 -9.52
N ILE A 44 0.80 5.37 -9.00
CA ILE A 44 2.17 5.55 -8.55
C ILE A 44 3.15 5.66 -9.71
N GLU A 45 2.90 4.95 -10.80
CA GLU A 45 3.70 5.02 -12.01
C GLU A 45 3.29 6.19 -12.93
N GLU A 46 2.01 6.51 -12.96
CA GLU A 46 1.43 7.43 -13.94
C GLU A 46 1.31 8.87 -13.44
N ASN A 47 1.37 9.10 -12.13
CA ASN A 47 1.08 10.41 -11.56
C ASN A 47 2.15 10.90 -10.58
N ASP A 48 2.40 12.20 -10.63
CA ASP A 48 3.20 12.91 -9.64
C ASP A 48 2.54 12.78 -8.24
N PRO A 49 3.26 12.31 -7.22
CA PRO A 49 2.76 12.21 -5.84
C PRO A 49 2.22 13.54 -5.29
N ILE A 50 2.81 14.66 -5.68
CA ILE A 50 2.34 15.99 -5.25
C ILE A 50 0.98 16.30 -5.87
N LYS A 51 0.74 15.94 -7.13
CA LYS A 51 -0.58 16.10 -7.75
C LYS A 51 -1.65 15.30 -7.03
N ILE A 52 -1.37 14.04 -6.70
CA ILE A 52 -2.30 13.17 -5.99
C ILE A 52 -2.59 13.71 -4.58
N LYS A 53 -1.55 14.15 -3.86
CA LYS A 53 -1.69 14.82 -2.57
C LYS A 53 -2.63 16.03 -2.65
N ASN A 54 -2.38 16.95 -3.60
CA ASN A 54 -3.16 18.17 -3.75
C ASN A 54 -4.64 17.87 -4.05
N ILE A 55 -4.93 16.91 -4.94
CA ILE A 55 -6.31 16.47 -5.22
C ILE A 55 -7.00 15.99 -3.93
N CYS A 56 -6.31 15.22 -3.10
CA CYS A 56 -6.87 14.71 -1.86
C CYS A 56 -7.08 15.84 -0.84
N GLU A 57 -6.11 16.74 -0.66
CA GLU A 57 -6.20 17.88 0.26
C GLU A 57 -7.34 18.83 -0.13
N GLU A 58 -7.49 19.18 -1.41
CA GLU A 58 -8.58 20.01 -1.93
C GLU A 58 -9.96 19.42 -1.67
N ASN A 59 -10.05 18.09 -1.57
CA ASN A 59 -11.29 17.36 -1.30
C ASN A 59 -11.43 16.89 0.16
N SER A 60 -10.53 17.31 1.06
CA SER A 60 -10.51 16.92 2.48
C SER A 60 -10.47 15.39 2.68
N ILE A 61 -9.73 14.69 1.84
CA ILE A 61 -9.54 13.23 1.88
C ILE A 61 -8.10 12.91 2.30
N ASN A 62 -7.93 11.98 3.23
CA ASN A 62 -6.63 11.48 3.68
C ASN A 62 -6.26 10.18 2.99
N ILE A 63 -5.04 10.06 2.51
CA ILE A 63 -4.52 8.79 2.01
C ILE A 63 -3.86 8.06 3.18
N LEU A 64 -4.42 6.93 3.60
CA LEU A 64 -3.92 6.17 4.75
C LEU A 64 -2.74 5.28 4.38
N SER A 65 -2.79 4.63 3.22
CA SER A 65 -1.80 3.64 2.80
C SER A 65 -1.70 3.48 1.30
N ILE A 66 -0.58 2.90 0.87
CA ILE A 66 -0.37 2.36 -0.48
C ILE A 66 -0.46 0.84 -0.42
N ASN A 67 -1.32 0.22 -1.19
CA ASN A 67 -1.45 -1.21 -1.36
C ASN A 67 -0.96 -1.62 -2.77
N ALA A 68 0.18 -2.34 -2.92
CA ALA A 68 1.06 -2.85 -1.89
C ALA A 68 2.46 -3.16 -2.42
N LEU A 69 3.40 -3.45 -1.50
CA LEU A 69 4.60 -4.20 -1.85
C LEU A 69 4.22 -5.69 -1.94
N GLN A 70 4.06 -6.19 -3.14
CA GLN A 70 3.66 -7.57 -3.40
C GLN A 70 4.82 -8.55 -3.19
N LYS A 71 4.51 -9.77 -2.68
CA LYS A 71 5.48 -10.86 -2.50
C LYS A 71 6.69 -10.44 -1.65
N PHE A 72 6.46 -9.60 -0.63
CA PHE A 72 7.53 -9.03 0.16
C PHE A 72 8.40 -10.08 0.87
N ASN A 73 7.82 -11.26 1.18
CA ASN A 73 8.53 -12.39 1.80
C ASN A 73 9.50 -13.13 0.84
N ILE A 74 9.53 -12.77 -0.44
CA ILE A 74 10.52 -13.22 -1.42
C ILE A 74 11.46 -12.06 -1.70
N TRP A 75 12.32 -11.79 -0.72
CA TRP A 75 13.21 -10.63 -0.78
C TRP A 75 14.32 -10.78 -1.82
N ASN A 76 14.47 -9.77 -2.65
CA ASN A 76 15.51 -9.65 -3.65
C ASN A 76 15.73 -8.17 -4.01
N LYS A 77 16.64 -7.90 -4.94
CA LYS A 77 16.97 -6.52 -5.35
C LYS A 77 15.79 -5.78 -5.99
N ASP A 78 14.93 -6.47 -6.69
CA ASP A 78 13.74 -5.84 -7.30
C ASP A 78 12.75 -5.41 -6.23
N ARG A 79 12.50 -6.27 -5.22
CA ARG A 79 11.65 -5.91 -4.06
C ARG A 79 12.22 -4.75 -3.25
N GLU A 80 13.54 -4.72 -3.07
CA GLU A 80 14.22 -3.59 -2.43
C GLU A 80 14.00 -2.29 -3.20
N ASN A 81 14.22 -2.30 -4.51
CA ASN A 81 14.05 -1.12 -5.36
C ASN A 81 12.58 -0.66 -5.40
N GLU A 82 11.63 -1.59 -5.46
CA GLU A 82 10.20 -1.30 -5.41
C GLU A 82 9.82 -0.65 -4.08
N LEU A 83 10.25 -1.20 -2.95
CA LEU A 83 9.99 -0.61 -1.64
C LEU A 83 10.54 0.81 -1.53
N ILE A 84 11.78 1.04 -1.97
CA ILE A 84 12.39 2.38 -1.97
C ILE A 84 11.57 3.35 -2.84
N SER A 85 11.07 2.90 -3.98
CA SER A 85 10.22 3.72 -4.86
C SER A 85 8.89 4.07 -4.18
N LEU A 86 8.24 3.09 -3.54
CA LEU A 86 7.01 3.29 -2.78
C LEU A 86 7.21 4.25 -1.60
N CYS A 87 8.31 4.11 -0.86
CA CYS A 87 8.65 5.00 0.25
C CYS A 87 8.88 6.44 -0.22
N LYS A 88 9.58 6.65 -1.34
CA LYS A 88 9.80 7.99 -1.92
C LYS A 88 8.49 8.62 -2.39
N TYR A 89 7.59 7.82 -2.94
CA TYR A 89 6.25 8.29 -3.32
C TYR A 89 5.45 8.68 -2.09
N ALA A 90 5.43 7.80 -1.08
CA ALA A 90 4.72 8.00 0.17
C ALA A 90 5.16 9.29 0.89
N ASP A 91 6.48 9.52 0.99
CA ASP A 91 7.06 10.73 1.58
C ASP A 91 6.54 12.01 0.89
N LYS A 92 6.60 12.05 -0.45
CA LYS A 92 6.12 13.21 -1.22
C LYS A 92 4.61 13.40 -1.17
N ALA A 93 3.86 12.30 -1.13
CA ALA A 93 2.39 12.34 -1.07
C ALA A 93 1.84 12.46 0.36
N ASN A 94 2.71 12.53 1.38
CA ASN A 94 2.33 12.55 2.81
C ASN A 94 1.52 11.32 3.23
N ILE A 95 1.96 10.14 2.79
CA ILE A 95 1.35 8.85 3.11
C ILE A 95 2.23 8.13 4.13
N ASN A 96 1.64 7.66 5.23
CA ASN A 96 2.40 7.12 6.36
C ASN A 96 2.54 5.60 6.36
N ALA A 97 1.86 4.87 5.47
CA ALA A 97 1.86 3.41 5.50
C ALA A 97 1.94 2.77 4.12
N ILE A 98 2.62 1.63 4.05
CA ILE A 98 2.67 0.74 2.88
C ILE A 98 2.22 -0.65 3.32
N VAL A 99 1.27 -1.23 2.58
CA VAL A 99 0.81 -2.60 2.81
C VAL A 99 1.83 -3.59 2.25
N LEU A 100 2.16 -4.61 3.03
CA LEU A 100 3.10 -5.67 2.70
C LEU A 100 2.32 -6.97 2.47
N VAL A 101 2.22 -7.42 1.24
CA VAL A 101 1.46 -8.62 0.85
C VAL A 101 2.42 -9.78 0.60
N PRO A 102 2.33 -10.89 1.36
CA PRO A 102 3.20 -12.04 1.16
C PRO A 102 2.79 -12.85 -0.08
N LEU A 103 3.74 -13.59 -0.63
CA LEU A 103 3.44 -14.65 -1.59
C LEU A 103 2.75 -15.81 -0.86
N ASN A 104 1.52 -16.14 -1.26
CA ASN A 104 0.70 -17.19 -0.65
C ASN A 104 0.11 -18.18 -1.67
N ASN A 105 0.81 -18.42 -2.77
CA ASN A 105 0.37 -19.28 -3.88
C ASN A 105 0.59 -20.79 -3.64
N GLY A 106 0.94 -21.19 -2.42
CA GLY A 106 1.22 -22.59 -2.07
C GLY A 106 2.57 -23.13 -2.60
N SER A 107 3.43 -22.29 -3.17
CA SER A 107 4.74 -22.74 -3.67
C SER A 107 5.76 -23.02 -2.57
N ILE A 108 5.55 -22.50 -1.37
CA ILE A 108 6.39 -22.71 -0.19
C ILE A 108 5.66 -23.68 0.73
N ASN A 109 6.06 -24.94 0.71
CA ASN A 109 5.33 -26.03 1.39
C ASN A 109 5.71 -26.22 2.87
N SER A 110 6.81 -25.63 3.33
CA SER A 110 7.30 -25.75 4.70
C SER A 110 6.97 -24.52 5.51
N GLN A 111 6.24 -24.68 6.61
CA GLN A 111 5.96 -23.59 7.55
C GLN A 111 7.25 -22.94 8.09
N THR A 112 8.27 -23.78 8.37
CA THR A 112 9.57 -23.28 8.83
C THR A 112 10.23 -22.39 7.78
N GLU A 113 10.20 -22.79 6.50
CA GLU A 113 10.73 -21.98 5.40
C GLU A 113 9.95 -20.68 5.24
N GLN A 114 8.63 -20.72 5.32
CA GLN A 114 7.78 -19.51 5.27
C GLN A 114 8.17 -18.52 6.37
N ILE A 115 8.35 -18.97 7.59
CA ILE A 115 8.76 -18.12 8.72
C ILE A 115 10.15 -17.52 8.49
N GLN A 116 11.11 -18.32 8.05
CA GLN A 116 12.48 -17.85 7.78
C GLN A 116 12.52 -16.79 6.69
N LEU A 117 11.80 -16.99 5.58
CA LEU A 117 11.70 -16.01 4.50
C LEU A 117 11.03 -14.71 4.96
N LEU A 118 9.99 -14.83 5.79
CA LEU A 118 9.30 -13.69 6.36
C LEU A 118 10.23 -12.88 7.28
N GLU A 119 10.91 -13.53 8.21
CA GLU A 119 11.85 -12.89 9.15
C GLU A 119 12.97 -12.17 8.40
N GLN A 120 13.62 -12.84 7.44
CA GLN A 120 14.70 -12.26 6.66
C GLN A 120 14.24 -11.04 5.87
N SER A 121 13.05 -11.10 5.29
CA SER A 121 12.49 -9.99 4.52
C SER A 121 12.15 -8.81 5.41
N LEU A 122 11.52 -9.04 6.56
CA LEU A 122 11.18 -7.99 7.50
C LEU A 122 12.42 -7.27 8.06
N ILE A 123 13.52 -7.99 8.33
CA ILE A 123 14.80 -7.39 8.77
C ILE A 123 15.32 -6.39 7.72
N ASN A 124 15.19 -6.68 6.43
CA ASN A 124 15.62 -5.78 5.36
C ASN A 124 14.64 -4.61 5.17
N ILE A 125 13.34 -4.89 5.23
CA ILE A 125 12.27 -3.90 5.09
C ILE A 125 12.38 -2.83 6.19
N ILE A 126 12.54 -3.24 7.45
CA ILE A 126 12.62 -2.32 8.61
C ILE A 126 13.72 -1.28 8.42
N LYS A 127 14.87 -1.64 7.85
CA LYS A 127 15.96 -0.69 7.61
C LYS A 127 15.53 0.42 6.65
N ILE A 128 14.80 0.06 5.60
CA ILE A 128 14.36 1.01 4.57
C ILE A 128 13.23 1.90 5.09
N ILE A 129 12.17 1.29 5.66
CA ILE A 129 11.00 2.06 6.10
C ILE A 129 11.32 3.03 7.23
N ASN A 130 12.29 2.70 8.10
CA ASN A 130 12.74 3.60 9.16
C ASN A 130 13.39 4.87 8.61
N ASP A 131 14.16 4.79 7.52
CA ASP A 131 14.78 5.94 6.88
C ASP A 131 13.74 6.93 6.31
N PHE A 132 12.55 6.43 5.95
CA PHE A 132 11.44 7.21 5.39
C PHE A 132 10.32 7.49 6.40
N GLN A 133 10.44 7.03 7.64
CA GLN A 133 9.40 7.14 8.67
C GLN A 133 8.02 6.58 8.24
N VAL A 134 8.03 5.52 7.43
CA VAL A 134 6.84 4.84 6.92
C VAL A 134 6.53 3.61 7.78
N ILE A 135 5.25 3.29 7.94
CA ILE A 135 4.77 2.08 8.63
C ILE A 135 4.55 0.96 7.60
N GLY A 136 5.12 -0.21 7.85
CA GLY A 136 4.79 -1.43 7.10
C GLY A 136 3.59 -2.13 7.72
N LEU A 137 2.50 -2.30 6.96
CA LEU A 137 1.30 -3.02 7.37
C LEU A 137 1.28 -4.40 6.74
N VAL A 138 1.59 -5.45 7.51
CA VAL A 138 1.54 -6.82 6.99
C VAL A 138 0.09 -7.26 6.83
N GLU A 139 -0.31 -7.61 5.61
CA GLU A 139 -1.62 -8.19 5.32
C GLU A 139 -1.53 -9.72 5.43
N PRO A 140 -2.14 -10.34 6.47
CA PRO A 140 -2.08 -11.78 6.65
C PRO A 140 -3.11 -12.46 5.75
N LEU A 141 -2.80 -12.55 4.45
CA LEU A 141 -3.61 -13.35 3.54
C LEU A 141 -3.57 -14.80 4.02
N GLY A 142 -4.74 -15.40 4.27
CA GLY A 142 -4.85 -16.76 4.77
C GLY A 142 -4.04 -17.71 3.90
N PHE A 143 -3.04 -18.35 4.50
CA PHE A 143 -2.29 -19.40 3.83
C PHE A 143 -3.25 -20.58 3.62
N SER A 144 -3.40 -21.04 2.37
CA SER A 144 -4.08 -22.30 2.11
C SER A 144 -3.31 -23.42 2.82
N GLN A 145 -3.94 -24.03 3.81
CA GLN A 145 -3.43 -25.22 4.47
C GLN A 145 -3.48 -26.42 3.52
#